data_b099afea6236da54212585a60540b99f
#
_entry.id   b099afea6236da54212585a60540b99f
#
_cell.length_a   1.000
_cell.length_b   1.000
_cell.length_c   1.000
_cell.angle_alpha   90.00
_cell.angle_beta   90.00
_cell.angle_gamma   90.00
#
_symmetry.space_group_name_H-M   'P 1'
#
loop_
_entity.id
_entity.type
_entity.pdbx_description
1 polymer ?
#
loop_
_entity_poly.entity_id
_entity_poly.type
_entity_poly.pdbx_seq_one_letter_code
_entity_poly.pdbx_strand_id
1 'polypeptide(L)'
;MIVIDSEEAEEEDVLLAHSKDHVKQMMKCSDGLKPKQNLYFSTDTYRNMFTTRAALISAGSTVEAVRAVCNNTVDQSFAIVRPPGHHAHGSAAGGFCFFNNVAVAARVAQREK
;
A
#
# COMPACT_ATOMS: atom_id res chain seq x y z
N MET A 1 -16.86 -17.17 -7.48
CA MET A 1 -15.78 -16.17 -7.23
C MET A 1 -16.36 -15.01 -6.43
N ILE A 2 -15.67 -14.60 -5.39
CA ILE A 2 -16.05 -13.43 -4.57
C ILE A 2 -15.15 -12.28 -4.96
N VAL A 3 -15.74 -11.11 -5.25
CA VAL A 3 -14.99 -9.87 -5.48
C VAL A 3 -15.02 -9.08 -4.17
N ILE A 4 -13.84 -8.67 -3.70
CA ILE A 4 -13.67 -7.89 -2.49
C ILE A 4 -13.52 -6.43 -2.89
N ASP A 5 -14.29 -5.55 -2.25
CA ASP A 5 -14.21 -4.11 -2.50
C ASP A 5 -12.85 -3.54 -2.07
N SER A 6 -12.36 -2.61 -2.87
CA SER A 6 -11.10 -1.92 -2.59
C SER A 6 -11.29 -0.89 -1.47
N GLU A 7 -10.40 -0.91 -0.48
CA GLU A 7 -10.40 0.05 0.62
C GLU A 7 -8.99 0.59 0.86
N GLU A 8 -8.92 1.81 1.37
CA GLU A 8 -7.63 2.38 1.79
C GLU A 8 -7.13 1.65 3.04
N ALA A 9 -5.82 1.38 3.09
CA ALA A 9 -5.19 0.86 4.30
C ALA A 9 -5.27 1.89 5.42
N GLU A 10 -5.46 1.43 6.64
CA GLU A 10 -5.35 2.27 7.83
C GLU A 10 -3.88 2.65 8.06
N GLU A 11 -3.62 3.87 8.50
CA GLU A 11 -2.27 4.33 8.79
C GLU A 11 -1.57 3.41 9.80
N GLU A 12 -2.27 2.98 10.84
CA GLU A 12 -1.75 2.05 11.86
C GLU A 12 -1.30 0.72 11.25
N ASP A 13 -1.95 0.24 10.20
CA ASP A 13 -1.58 -0.99 9.52
C ASP A 13 -0.29 -0.82 8.72
N VAL A 14 -0.18 0.30 8.01
CA VAL A 14 1.02 0.62 7.22
C VAL A 14 2.24 0.79 8.13
N LEU A 15 2.05 1.36 9.31
CA LEU A 15 3.10 1.53 10.33
C LEU A 15 3.64 0.20 10.86
N LEU A 16 2.96 -0.91 10.68
CA LEU A 16 3.48 -2.24 11.06
C LEU A 16 4.68 -2.67 10.22
N ALA A 17 4.80 -2.18 9.00
CA ALA A 17 5.84 -2.57 8.05
C ALA A 17 6.79 -1.42 7.66
N HIS A 18 6.44 -0.19 7.98
CA HIS A 18 7.19 1.00 7.59
C HIS A 18 7.50 1.91 8.78
N SER A 19 8.59 2.65 8.67
CA SER A 19 8.96 3.65 9.67
C SER A 19 7.97 4.81 9.72
N LYS A 20 7.88 5.48 10.87
CA LYS A 20 7.03 6.67 11.03
C LYS A 20 7.37 7.76 10.02
N ASP A 21 8.66 7.99 9.77
CA ASP A 21 9.11 9.02 8.82
C ASP A 21 8.68 8.67 7.40
N HIS A 22 8.82 7.42 6.99
CA HIS A 22 8.40 6.97 5.67
C HIS A 22 6.88 7.12 5.49
N VAL A 23 6.09 6.65 6.45
CA VAL A 23 4.63 6.77 6.39
C VAL A 23 4.22 8.23 6.32
N LYS A 24 4.80 9.09 7.17
CA LYS A 24 4.52 10.53 7.14
C LYS A 24 4.84 11.15 5.78
N GLN A 25 5.98 10.79 5.20
CA GLN A 25 6.39 11.28 3.88
C GLN A 25 5.42 10.82 2.79
N MET A 26 5.04 9.55 2.80
CA MET A 26 4.12 8.98 1.80
C MET A 26 2.70 9.54 1.92
N MET A 27 2.21 9.76 3.14
CA MET A 27 0.89 10.36 3.37
C MET A 27 0.79 11.80 2.84
N LYS A 28 1.91 12.49 2.72
CA LYS A 28 1.99 13.88 2.24
C LYS A 28 2.52 14.00 0.81
N CYS A 29 2.93 12.92 0.18
CA CYS A 29 3.66 13.00 -1.09
C CYS A 29 2.81 13.54 -2.27
N SER A 30 1.50 13.50 -2.15
CA SER A 30 0.57 14.04 -3.14
C SER A 30 0.09 15.46 -2.82
N ASP A 31 0.43 16.00 -1.64
CA ASP A 31 -0.06 17.31 -1.20
C ASP A 31 0.47 18.43 -2.09
N GLY A 32 -0.40 19.35 -2.46
CA GLY A 32 -0.06 20.52 -3.26
C GLY A 32 0.28 20.26 -4.72
N LEU A 33 0.22 19.01 -5.18
CA LEU A 33 0.48 18.68 -6.58
C LEU A 33 -0.74 18.96 -7.45
N LYS A 34 -0.49 19.62 -8.59
CA LYS A 34 -1.51 19.95 -9.59
C LYS A 34 -1.74 18.78 -10.54
N PRO A 35 -2.90 18.73 -11.23
CA PRO A 35 -3.11 17.74 -12.29
C PRO A 35 -1.94 17.77 -13.30
N LYS A 36 -1.52 16.58 -13.77
CA LYS A 36 -0.40 16.38 -14.70
C LYS A 36 0.98 16.75 -14.16
N GLN A 37 1.11 17.14 -12.90
CA GLN A 37 2.40 17.36 -12.26
C GLN A 37 2.91 16.04 -11.68
N ASN A 38 4.13 15.63 -12.10
CA ASN A 38 4.82 14.46 -11.58
C ASN A 38 6.16 14.87 -10.99
N LEU A 39 6.43 14.45 -9.75
CA LEU A 39 7.72 14.64 -9.08
C LEU A 39 8.33 13.28 -8.79
N TYR A 40 9.65 13.16 -8.92
CA TYR A 40 10.35 11.89 -8.84
C TYR A 40 11.02 11.70 -7.48
N PHE A 41 10.86 10.48 -6.89
CA PHE A 41 11.70 10.01 -5.78
C PHE A 41 13.02 9.45 -6.31
N SER A 42 12.99 8.83 -7.48
CA SER A 42 14.13 8.24 -8.16
C SER A 42 13.88 8.25 -9.67
N THR A 43 14.77 7.69 -10.46
CA THR A 43 14.65 7.66 -11.94
C THR A 43 13.36 7.02 -12.43
N ASP A 44 12.82 6.05 -11.70
CA ASP A 44 11.67 5.26 -12.13
C ASP A 44 10.45 5.37 -11.19
N THR A 45 10.59 6.11 -10.08
CA THR A 45 9.53 6.21 -9.08
C THR A 45 9.08 7.64 -8.93
N TYR A 46 7.93 7.96 -9.47
CA TYR A 46 7.35 9.30 -9.43
C TYR A 46 6.07 9.34 -8.60
N ARG A 47 5.71 10.54 -8.17
CA ARG A 47 4.48 10.84 -7.43
C ARG A 47 3.67 11.93 -8.13
N ASN A 48 2.38 11.89 -7.97
CA ASN A 48 1.46 12.91 -8.42
C ASN A 48 0.31 13.08 -7.40
N MET A 49 -0.69 13.87 -7.74
CA MET A 49 -1.81 14.16 -6.82
C MET A 49 -2.61 12.91 -6.40
N PHE A 50 -2.51 11.81 -7.10
CA PHE A 50 -3.25 10.57 -6.81
C PHE A 50 -2.43 9.49 -6.10
N THR A 51 -1.13 9.68 -5.96
CA THR A 51 -0.20 8.63 -5.52
C THR A 51 -0.50 8.12 -4.11
N THR A 52 -0.70 9.01 -3.15
CA THR A 52 -0.99 8.63 -1.76
C THR A 52 -2.22 7.74 -1.70
N ARG A 53 -3.30 8.18 -2.31
CA ARG A 53 -4.56 7.41 -2.30
C ARG A 53 -4.44 6.07 -3.01
N ALA A 54 -3.81 6.06 -4.19
CA ALA A 54 -3.59 4.82 -4.95
C ALA A 54 -2.75 3.83 -4.15
N ALA A 55 -1.68 4.28 -3.49
CA ALA A 55 -0.82 3.44 -2.67
C ALA A 55 -1.57 2.87 -1.45
N LEU A 56 -2.41 3.67 -0.80
CA LEU A 56 -3.23 3.21 0.33
C LEU A 56 -4.28 2.18 -0.11
N ILE A 57 -4.93 2.39 -1.25
CA ILE A 57 -5.91 1.43 -1.80
C ILE A 57 -5.21 0.12 -2.18
N SER A 58 -4.04 0.20 -2.79
CA SER A 58 -3.27 -1.00 -3.16
C SER A 58 -2.90 -1.83 -1.92
N ALA A 59 -2.37 -1.18 -0.89
CA ALA A 59 -2.04 -1.85 0.37
C ALA A 59 -3.29 -2.38 1.08
N GLY A 60 -4.33 -1.58 1.17
CA GLY A 60 -5.59 -1.94 1.84
C GLY A 60 -6.29 -3.12 1.16
N SER A 61 -6.33 -3.12 -0.17
CA SER A 61 -6.91 -4.24 -0.94
C SER A 61 -6.13 -5.54 -0.72
N THR A 62 -4.80 -5.45 -0.61
CA THR A 62 -3.96 -6.61 -0.30
C THR A 62 -4.24 -7.12 1.11
N VAL A 63 -4.41 -6.23 2.08
CA VAL A 63 -4.78 -6.57 3.45
C VAL A 63 -6.12 -7.31 3.48
N GLU A 64 -7.14 -6.79 2.79
CA GLU A 64 -8.46 -7.43 2.75
C GLU A 64 -8.44 -8.81 2.06
N ALA A 65 -7.63 -8.96 1.02
CA ALA A 65 -7.44 -10.25 0.37
C ALA A 65 -6.86 -11.30 1.33
N VAL A 66 -5.88 -10.91 2.14
CA VAL A 66 -5.28 -11.78 3.17
C VAL A 66 -6.28 -12.06 4.30
N ARG A 67 -7.00 -11.05 4.78
CA ARG A 67 -8.04 -11.24 5.81
C ARG A 67 -9.10 -12.24 5.40
N ALA A 68 -9.55 -12.20 4.15
CA ALA A 68 -10.56 -13.13 3.64
C ALA A 68 -10.13 -14.59 3.76
N VAL A 69 -8.84 -14.88 3.53
CA VAL A 69 -8.27 -16.22 3.71
C VAL A 69 -8.13 -16.53 5.20
N CYS A 70 -7.56 -15.62 5.99
CA CYS A 70 -7.35 -15.83 7.43
C CYS A 70 -8.65 -16.06 8.20
N ASN A 71 -9.74 -15.43 7.75
CA ASN A 71 -11.07 -15.57 8.36
C ASN A 71 -11.89 -16.73 7.77
N ASN A 72 -11.28 -17.55 6.91
CA ASN A 72 -11.95 -18.68 6.25
C ASN A 72 -13.16 -18.26 5.39
N THR A 73 -13.20 -17.01 4.92
CA THR A 73 -14.22 -16.55 3.98
C THR A 73 -14.00 -17.17 2.60
N VAL A 74 -12.73 -17.34 2.23
CA VAL A 74 -12.28 -17.98 0.98
C VAL A 74 -11.08 -18.86 1.27
N ASP A 75 -10.81 -19.84 0.42
CA ASP A 75 -9.64 -20.72 0.57
C ASP A 75 -8.37 -20.09 0.01
N GLN A 76 -8.50 -19.21 -0.97
CA GLN A 76 -7.39 -18.50 -1.59
C GLN A 76 -7.88 -17.16 -2.14
N SER A 77 -6.96 -16.22 -2.29
CA SER A 77 -7.26 -14.90 -2.82
C SER A 77 -6.18 -14.42 -3.76
N PHE A 78 -6.53 -13.45 -4.61
CA PHE A 78 -5.62 -12.84 -5.56
C PHE A 78 -5.86 -11.33 -5.59
N ALA A 79 -4.83 -10.53 -5.31
CA ALA A 79 -4.89 -9.07 -5.32
C ALA A 79 -4.31 -8.55 -6.64
N ILE A 80 -5.17 -7.94 -7.47
CA ILE A 80 -4.77 -7.28 -8.72
C ILE A 80 -4.76 -5.78 -8.44
N VAL A 81 -3.62 -5.27 -8.01
CA VAL A 81 -3.50 -3.90 -7.49
C VAL A 81 -2.30 -3.15 -8.09
N ARG A 82 -2.41 -1.83 -8.07
CA ARG A 82 -1.30 -0.91 -8.35
C ARG A 82 -1.44 0.36 -7.51
N PRO A 83 -0.30 1.03 -7.14
CA PRO A 83 1.10 0.68 -7.46
C PRO A 83 1.51 -0.65 -6.82
N PRO A 84 2.60 -1.27 -7.33
CA PRO A 84 3.17 -2.47 -6.71
C PRO A 84 3.82 -2.12 -5.37
N GLY A 85 4.34 -3.13 -4.65
CA GLY A 85 4.88 -2.91 -3.31
C GLY A 85 6.21 -3.60 -3.01
N HIS A 86 6.61 -4.58 -3.81
CA HIS A 86 7.73 -5.47 -3.45
C HIS A 86 9.11 -4.80 -3.44
N HIS A 87 9.27 -3.63 -4.07
CA HIS A 87 10.52 -2.87 -4.01
C HIS A 87 10.56 -1.79 -2.93
N ALA A 88 9.44 -1.54 -2.23
CA ALA A 88 9.44 -0.61 -1.11
C ALA A 88 10.11 -1.24 0.11
N HIS A 89 11.02 -0.48 0.74
CA HIS A 89 11.65 -0.86 2.00
C HIS A 89 10.89 -0.26 3.19
N GLY A 90 11.28 -0.65 4.40
CA GLY A 90 10.69 -0.09 5.61
C GLY A 90 10.74 1.44 5.67
N SER A 91 11.78 2.06 5.08
CA SER A 91 12.02 3.51 5.12
C SER A 91 12.20 4.16 3.76
N ALA A 92 11.91 3.47 2.66
CA ALA A 92 12.15 4.03 1.33
C ALA A 92 11.19 3.51 0.26
N ALA A 93 10.73 4.42 -0.59
CA ALA A 93 10.04 4.12 -1.84
C ALA A 93 11.07 3.80 -2.93
N GLY A 94 10.70 3.01 -3.94
CA GLY A 94 11.54 2.69 -5.07
C GLY A 94 10.91 1.67 -5.98
N GLY A 95 11.41 1.52 -7.20
CA GLY A 95 10.91 0.53 -8.16
C GLY A 95 9.39 0.61 -8.37
N PHE A 96 8.84 1.79 -8.55
CA PHE A 96 7.41 2.10 -8.66
C PHE A 96 6.59 1.86 -7.38
N CYS A 97 7.22 1.49 -6.27
CA CYS A 97 6.56 1.09 -5.03
C CYS A 97 6.66 2.17 -3.95
N PHE A 98 5.60 2.35 -3.17
CA PHE A 98 5.53 3.33 -2.08
C PHE A 98 5.37 2.64 -0.73
N PHE A 99 4.43 1.71 -0.60
CA PHE A 99 4.29 0.81 0.54
C PHE A 99 4.52 -0.62 0.07
N ASN A 100 5.10 -1.44 0.94
CA ASN A 100 5.24 -2.86 0.67
C ASN A 100 3.93 -3.57 1.05
N ASN A 101 3.05 -3.72 0.07
CA ASN A 101 1.68 -4.21 0.27
C ASN A 101 1.65 -5.58 0.96
N VAL A 102 2.51 -6.49 0.51
CA VAL A 102 2.59 -7.87 1.07
C VAL A 102 3.10 -7.84 2.50
N ALA A 103 4.12 -7.03 2.79
CA ALA A 103 4.65 -6.92 4.14
C ALA A 103 3.61 -6.33 5.09
N VAL A 104 2.88 -5.30 4.67
CA VAL A 104 1.78 -4.72 5.47
C VAL A 104 0.72 -5.79 5.74
N ALA A 105 0.27 -6.51 4.72
CA ALA A 105 -0.75 -7.55 4.86
C ALA A 105 -0.30 -8.69 5.78
N ALA A 106 0.97 -9.12 5.66
CA ALA A 106 1.54 -10.15 6.52
C ALA A 106 1.56 -9.72 7.99
N ARG A 107 1.97 -8.47 8.26
CA ARG A 107 2.00 -7.93 9.62
C ARG A 107 0.60 -7.78 10.21
N VAL A 108 -0.37 -7.35 9.41
CA VAL A 108 -1.77 -7.30 9.84
C VAL A 108 -2.29 -8.70 10.19
N ALA A 109 -2.02 -9.69 9.35
CA ALA A 109 -2.41 -11.08 9.62
C ALA A 109 -1.80 -11.61 10.93
N GLN A 110 -0.53 -11.29 11.19
CA GLN A 110 0.14 -11.65 12.45
C GLN A 110 -0.51 -10.99 13.67
N ARG A 111 -0.86 -9.71 13.57
CA ARG A 111 -1.49 -8.96 14.66
C ARG A 111 -2.88 -9.50 14.99
N GLU A 112 -3.66 -9.84 13.97
CA GLU A 112 -5.05 -10.29 14.11
C GLU A 112 -5.19 -11.79 14.43
N LYS A 113 -4.11 -12.47 14.51
CA LYS A 113 -4.07 -13.91 14.72
C LYS A 113 -4.47 -14.30 16.17
#